data_fa2996146cff5b2779ee4974b0fb9216
#
_entry.id   fa2996146cff5b2779ee4974b0fb9216
#
_cell.length_a   1.000
_cell.length_b   1.000
_cell.length_c   1.000
_cell.angle_alpha   90.00
_cell.angle_beta   90.00
_cell.angle_gamma   90.00
#
_symmetry.space_group_name_H-M   'P 1'
#
loop_
_entity.id
_entity.type
_entity.pdbx_description
1 polymer ?
#
loop_
_entity_poly.entity_id
_entity_poly.type
_entity_poly.pdbx_seq_one_letter_code
_entity_poly.pdbx_strand_id
1 'polypeptide(L)'
;MKNDKKRFKLVRFAFETQSGGVLYRYMITDDQIPMFEINQWIEGRSLQNANTGKEYAKKLVVYLNYLHSIGVEYDAATNRYVKSFIHYLLYGGLEELKLKFLETEVVCATAGRYLTAITELYKWLANNYETNITFQTKTDTYRARKSFLYGQIYSYDYQYILDSSLPRQKSRREYIKWYSDAEKDALCSHFETLRDEAVFRITLEGFRIDEVLSMQLQYYNPVEQTIRPTRSKGKQSARTGRDNPLRVVALPSELCELLNRYIQTERMIAENESGIISDFLFINLQRDNAQGKPLRYGNYYAILKRCAQRAGLSPEKIRTHSGRSTKVMEYLEHQVLHPEDGITDAVIMESFGWRSAESIVHYRNHNNQVIAKAVMEKLHRKKGGAND
;
A
#
# COMPACT_ATOMS: atom_id res chain seq x y z
N MET A 1 19.53 -24.43 -3.18
CA MET A 1 20.69 -23.62 -3.60
C MET A 1 21.46 -23.25 -2.34
N LYS A 2 22.68 -23.79 -2.20
CA LYS A 2 23.61 -23.50 -1.11
C LYS A 2 24.01 -22.03 -1.16
N ASN A 3 24.26 -21.44 0.01
CA ASN A 3 24.74 -20.12 0.37
C ASN A 3 25.85 -19.52 -0.55
N ASP A 4 25.57 -19.30 -1.83
CA ASP A 4 26.37 -18.40 -2.63
C ASP A 4 26.13 -16.99 -2.13
N LYS A 5 27.15 -16.33 -1.62
CA LYS A 5 27.10 -14.95 -1.16
C LYS A 5 26.53 -14.12 -2.29
N LYS A 6 25.29 -13.62 -2.11
CA LYS A 6 24.66 -12.73 -3.10
C LYS A 6 25.62 -11.58 -3.40
N ARG A 7 26.05 -11.44 -4.65
CA ARG A 7 26.94 -10.39 -5.12
C ARG A 7 26.28 -9.02 -4.92
N PHE A 8 25.04 -8.87 -5.40
CA PHE A 8 24.32 -7.61 -5.28
C PHE A 8 23.52 -7.55 -3.98
N LYS A 9 23.67 -6.44 -3.26
CA LYS A 9 23.01 -6.22 -1.97
C LYS A 9 22.34 -4.86 -1.91
N LEU A 10 21.24 -4.79 -1.17
CA LEU A 10 20.58 -3.53 -0.81
C LEU A 10 21.16 -3.01 0.49
N VAL A 11 21.76 -1.85 0.45
CA VAL A 11 22.33 -1.16 1.60
C VAL A 11 21.47 0.04 1.95
N ARG A 12 21.17 0.20 3.24
CA ARG A 12 20.55 1.42 3.79
C ARG A 12 21.63 2.30 4.34
N PHE A 13 21.61 3.56 3.96
CA PHE A 13 22.52 4.56 4.52
C PHE A 13 21.71 5.75 5.05
N ALA A 14 22.31 6.46 5.97
CA ALA A 14 21.76 7.66 6.57
C ALA A 14 22.68 8.84 6.23
N PHE A 15 22.10 10.00 6.03
CA PHE A 15 22.86 11.25 5.95
C PHE A 15 22.12 12.35 6.71
N GLU A 16 22.88 13.24 7.28
CA GLU A 16 22.36 14.40 7.98
C GLU A 16 21.97 15.48 6.97
N THR A 17 20.81 16.08 7.18
CA THR A 17 20.38 17.23 6.40
C THR A 17 20.99 18.52 6.96
N GLN A 18 21.02 19.57 6.17
CA GLN A 18 21.45 20.90 6.64
C GLN A 18 20.63 21.42 7.84
N SER A 19 19.42 20.91 8.03
CA SER A 19 18.56 21.23 9.17
C SER A 19 18.75 20.31 10.40
N GLY A 20 19.78 19.45 10.40
CA GLY A 20 20.09 18.53 11.49
C GLY A 20 19.22 17.26 11.54
N GLY A 21 18.34 17.05 10.55
CA GLY A 21 17.53 15.83 10.45
C GLY A 21 18.29 14.68 9.79
N VAL A 22 17.97 13.43 10.15
CA VAL A 22 18.54 12.24 9.54
C VAL A 22 17.59 11.71 8.45
N LEU A 23 18.09 11.65 7.21
CA LEU A 23 17.39 11.03 6.10
C LEU A 23 17.99 9.66 5.78
N TYR A 24 17.11 8.71 5.49
CA TYR A 24 17.51 7.37 5.07
C TYR A 24 17.29 7.19 3.58
N ARG A 25 18.30 6.64 2.90
CA ARG A 25 18.27 6.26 1.48
C ARG A 25 18.72 4.82 1.32
N TYR A 26 18.53 4.32 0.13
CA TYR A 26 18.87 2.94 -0.22
C TYR A 26 19.68 2.94 -1.50
N MET A 27 20.74 2.12 -1.55
CA MET A 27 21.56 1.90 -2.72
C MET A 27 21.79 0.41 -2.94
N ILE A 28 22.11 0.06 -4.18
CA ILE A 28 22.55 -1.28 -4.55
C ILE A 28 24.09 -1.26 -4.64
N THR A 29 24.70 -2.27 -4.05
CA THR A 29 26.14 -2.48 -4.13
C THR A 29 26.43 -3.80 -4.85
N ASP A 30 27.50 -3.81 -5.62
CA ASP A 30 28.16 -4.96 -6.21
C ASP A 30 29.41 -5.26 -5.37
N ASP A 31 29.44 -6.37 -4.65
CA ASP A 31 30.52 -6.71 -3.71
C ASP A 31 31.03 -5.52 -2.86
N GLN A 32 30.08 -4.76 -2.30
CA GLN A 32 30.27 -3.55 -1.48
C GLN A 32 30.57 -2.26 -2.27
N ILE A 33 30.79 -2.32 -3.57
CA ILE A 33 30.98 -1.14 -4.41
C ILE A 33 29.61 -0.63 -4.88
N PRO A 34 29.29 0.67 -4.68
CA PRO A 34 28.04 1.23 -5.18
C PRO A 34 27.93 1.17 -6.71
N MET A 35 26.81 0.71 -7.24
CA MET A 35 26.50 0.72 -8.67
C MET A 35 26.05 2.12 -9.09
N PHE A 36 26.90 2.86 -9.79
CA PHE A 36 26.68 4.28 -10.02
C PHE A 36 25.40 4.58 -10.79
N GLU A 37 25.19 4.02 -11.97
CA GLU A 37 24.05 4.32 -12.85
C GLU A 37 22.73 3.92 -12.21
N ILE A 38 22.68 2.69 -11.66
CA ILE A 38 21.46 2.16 -11.02
C ILE A 38 21.11 2.99 -9.78
N ASN A 39 22.11 3.40 -8.99
CA ASN A 39 21.87 4.20 -7.79
C ASN A 39 21.45 5.63 -8.13
N GLN A 40 21.95 6.22 -9.20
CA GLN A 40 21.50 7.51 -9.72
C GLN A 40 20.00 7.45 -10.07
N TRP A 41 19.56 6.38 -10.74
CA TRP A 41 18.16 6.17 -11.04
C TRP A 41 17.31 5.95 -9.79
N ILE A 42 17.78 5.13 -8.83
CA ILE A 42 17.09 4.88 -7.55
C ILE A 42 16.92 6.18 -6.77
N GLU A 43 17.96 7.03 -6.73
CA GLU A 43 17.87 8.34 -6.06
C GLU A 43 16.83 9.23 -6.73
N GLY A 44 16.79 9.30 -8.05
CA GLY A 44 15.75 10.02 -8.79
C GLY A 44 14.33 9.55 -8.44
N ARG A 45 14.13 8.23 -8.27
CA ARG A 45 12.84 7.66 -7.82
C ARG A 45 12.56 7.89 -6.33
N SER A 46 13.60 8.13 -5.54
CA SER A 46 13.50 8.41 -4.10
C SER A 46 13.18 9.86 -3.78
N LEU A 47 13.40 10.80 -4.71
CA LEU A 47 13.18 12.25 -4.48
C LEU A 47 11.77 12.59 -4.03
N GLN A 48 10.76 11.90 -4.58
CA GLN A 48 9.36 12.11 -4.19
C GLN A 48 8.96 11.27 -2.97
N ASN A 49 9.48 10.04 -2.88
CA ASN A 49 9.18 9.11 -1.82
C ASN A 49 10.30 8.06 -1.69
N ALA A 50 11.04 8.09 -0.58
CA ALA A 50 12.12 7.16 -0.30
C ALA A 50 11.71 5.68 -0.35
N ASN A 51 10.45 5.37 -0.01
CA ASN A 51 9.91 4.01 -0.10
C ASN A 51 9.77 3.53 -1.54
N THR A 52 9.53 4.42 -2.50
CA THR A 52 9.46 4.05 -3.92
C THR A 52 10.82 3.56 -4.41
N GLY A 53 11.89 4.32 -4.19
CA GLY A 53 13.25 3.90 -4.53
C GLY A 53 13.66 2.60 -3.83
N LYS A 54 13.34 2.47 -2.53
CA LYS A 54 13.56 1.23 -1.77
C LYS A 54 12.88 0.01 -2.41
N GLU A 55 11.60 0.12 -2.77
CA GLU A 55 10.84 -0.98 -3.35
C GLU A 55 11.32 -1.34 -4.76
N TYR A 56 11.75 -0.37 -5.54
CA TYR A 56 12.42 -0.63 -6.83
C TYR A 56 13.78 -1.32 -6.61
N ALA A 57 14.61 -0.77 -5.73
CA ALA A 57 15.92 -1.34 -5.42
C ALA A 57 15.85 -2.79 -4.95
N LYS A 58 14.90 -3.15 -4.07
CA LYS A 58 14.66 -4.54 -3.65
C LYS A 58 14.42 -5.48 -4.84
N LYS A 59 13.63 -5.04 -5.80
CA LYS A 59 13.29 -5.85 -6.98
C LYS A 59 14.48 -5.98 -7.91
N LEU A 60 15.22 -4.89 -8.11
CA LEU A 60 16.42 -4.90 -8.95
C LEU A 60 17.52 -5.77 -8.36
N VAL A 61 17.73 -5.78 -7.04
CA VAL A 61 18.71 -6.68 -6.41
C VAL A 61 18.41 -8.15 -6.74
N VAL A 62 17.14 -8.55 -6.76
CA VAL A 62 16.76 -9.93 -7.13
C VAL A 62 17.07 -10.19 -8.60
N TYR A 63 16.73 -9.24 -9.48
CA TYR A 63 16.98 -9.35 -10.90
C TYR A 63 18.50 -9.39 -11.23
N LEU A 64 19.29 -8.51 -10.63
CA LEU A 64 20.74 -8.47 -10.82
C LEU A 64 21.43 -9.76 -10.36
N ASN A 65 21.03 -10.30 -9.20
CA ASN A 65 21.55 -11.60 -8.74
C ASN A 65 21.14 -12.75 -9.66
N TYR A 66 19.94 -12.69 -10.27
CA TYR A 66 19.55 -13.65 -11.28
C TYR A 66 20.43 -13.55 -12.52
N LEU A 67 20.64 -12.36 -13.08
CA LEU A 67 21.53 -12.16 -14.23
C LEU A 67 22.94 -12.67 -13.94
N HIS A 68 23.48 -12.33 -12.78
CA HIS A 68 24.78 -12.83 -12.35
C HIS A 68 24.83 -14.36 -12.30
N SER A 69 23.78 -15.02 -11.82
CA SER A 69 23.73 -16.50 -11.75
C SER A 69 23.77 -17.18 -13.11
N ILE A 70 23.44 -16.46 -14.18
CA ILE A 70 23.49 -16.95 -15.57
C ILE A 70 24.65 -16.31 -16.36
N GLY A 71 25.57 -15.60 -15.70
CA GLY A 71 26.76 -15.01 -16.30
C GLY A 71 26.49 -13.81 -17.22
N VAL A 72 25.41 -13.05 -16.97
CA VAL A 72 25.02 -11.88 -17.78
C VAL A 72 25.12 -10.62 -16.94
N GLU A 73 25.80 -9.59 -17.45
CA GLU A 73 25.79 -8.25 -16.84
C GLU A 73 24.53 -7.48 -17.26
N TYR A 74 24.11 -6.51 -16.42
CA TYR A 74 22.83 -5.82 -16.62
C TYR A 74 22.77 -4.96 -17.90
N ASP A 75 23.89 -4.40 -18.34
CA ASP A 75 24.05 -3.62 -19.56
C ASP A 75 24.02 -4.50 -20.83
N ALA A 76 24.50 -5.74 -20.71
CA ALA A 76 24.46 -6.74 -21.77
C ALA A 76 23.11 -7.49 -21.85
N ALA A 77 22.18 -7.26 -20.91
CA ALA A 77 20.91 -7.94 -20.86
C ALA A 77 20.01 -7.56 -22.06
N THR A 78 19.30 -8.56 -22.59
CA THR A 78 18.32 -8.40 -23.67
C THR A 78 16.91 -8.72 -23.19
N ASN A 79 15.89 -8.42 -23.99
CA ASN A 79 14.49 -8.78 -23.70
C ASN A 79 14.32 -10.27 -23.37
N ARG A 80 15.11 -11.14 -23.98
CA ARG A 80 15.10 -12.58 -23.71
C ARG A 80 15.46 -12.89 -22.26
N TYR A 81 16.46 -12.22 -21.68
CA TYR A 81 16.85 -12.44 -20.29
C TYR A 81 15.82 -11.91 -19.31
N VAL A 82 15.16 -10.79 -19.63
CA VAL A 82 14.03 -10.29 -18.81
C VAL A 82 12.88 -11.28 -18.83
N LYS A 83 12.54 -11.82 -20.00
CA LYS A 83 11.50 -12.87 -20.15
C LYS A 83 11.86 -14.12 -19.35
N SER A 84 13.09 -14.60 -19.43
CA SER A 84 13.60 -15.74 -18.65
C SER A 84 13.56 -15.47 -17.15
N PHE A 85 13.86 -14.25 -16.68
CA PHE A 85 13.74 -13.89 -15.29
C PHE A 85 12.30 -13.92 -14.79
N ILE A 86 11.37 -13.37 -15.55
CA ILE A 86 9.94 -13.40 -15.18
C ILE A 86 9.44 -14.86 -15.12
N HIS A 87 9.89 -15.67 -16.06
CA HIS A 87 9.61 -17.09 -16.07
C HIS A 87 10.20 -17.82 -14.85
N TYR A 88 11.45 -17.50 -14.49
CA TYR A 88 12.10 -17.98 -13.28
C TYR A 88 11.32 -17.61 -12.02
N LEU A 89 10.83 -16.37 -11.90
CA LEU A 89 10.01 -15.93 -10.77
C LEU A 89 8.68 -16.70 -10.67
N LEU A 90 8.06 -17.01 -11.80
CA LEU A 90 6.76 -17.68 -11.81
C LEU A 90 6.90 -19.19 -11.56
N TYR A 91 7.95 -19.81 -12.04
CA TYR A 91 8.04 -21.28 -12.15
C TYR A 91 9.32 -21.88 -11.54
N GLY A 92 10.14 -21.08 -10.83
CA GLY A 92 11.30 -21.58 -10.09
C GLY A 92 12.43 -22.14 -10.97
N GLY A 93 12.50 -21.77 -12.25
CA GLY A 93 13.54 -22.22 -13.17
C GLY A 93 13.37 -23.65 -13.70
N LEU A 94 12.20 -24.25 -13.54
CA LEU A 94 11.89 -25.55 -14.14
C LEU A 94 11.76 -25.43 -15.66
N GLU A 95 12.30 -26.43 -16.38
CA GLU A 95 12.34 -26.46 -17.84
C GLU A 95 10.96 -26.39 -18.50
N GLU A 96 10.91 -25.83 -19.71
CA GLU A 96 9.72 -25.44 -20.47
C GLU A 96 8.61 -26.52 -20.61
N LEU A 97 8.95 -27.78 -20.48
CA LEU A 97 8.04 -28.90 -20.74
C LEU A 97 6.98 -29.18 -19.67
N LYS A 98 7.11 -28.61 -18.47
CA LYS A 98 6.19 -28.86 -17.33
C LYS A 98 5.24 -27.73 -17.01
N LEU A 99 5.22 -26.68 -17.80
CA LEU A 99 4.63 -25.38 -17.46
C LEU A 99 3.10 -25.33 -17.40
N LYS A 100 2.42 -26.23 -18.09
CA LYS A 100 0.95 -26.16 -18.17
C LYS A 100 0.22 -26.57 -16.89
N PHE A 101 0.90 -27.23 -15.94
CA PHE A 101 0.28 -27.83 -14.76
C PHE A 101 0.89 -27.38 -13.42
N LEU A 102 1.91 -26.51 -13.45
CA LEU A 102 2.56 -26.07 -12.22
C LEU A 102 1.85 -24.86 -11.62
N GLU A 103 1.67 -24.90 -10.32
CA GLU A 103 1.31 -23.71 -9.54
C GLU A 103 2.47 -22.71 -9.58
N THR A 104 2.15 -21.43 -9.75
CA THR A 104 3.17 -20.39 -9.75
C THR A 104 3.72 -20.18 -8.35
N GLU A 105 5.05 -20.13 -8.19
CA GLU A 105 5.71 -19.80 -6.90
C GLU A 105 5.39 -18.36 -6.48
N VAL A 106 5.34 -17.46 -7.45
CA VAL A 106 5.04 -16.03 -7.25
C VAL A 106 3.77 -15.67 -8.00
N VAL A 107 2.87 -14.97 -7.34
CA VAL A 107 1.64 -14.45 -7.95
C VAL A 107 1.98 -13.53 -9.13
N CYS A 108 1.29 -13.67 -10.26
CA CYS A 108 1.52 -12.86 -11.48
C CYS A 108 1.53 -11.34 -11.22
N ALA A 109 0.70 -10.84 -10.31
CA ALA A 109 0.73 -9.43 -9.90
C ALA A 109 2.06 -9.02 -9.24
N THR A 110 2.74 -9.94 -8.55
CA THR A 110 4.07 -9.69 -7.98
C THR A 110 5.14 -9.71 -9.07
N ALA A 111 5.09 -10.69 -9.99
CA ALA A 111 5.96 -10.71 -11.16
C ALA A 111 5.82 -9.43 -12.01
N GLY A 112 4.59 -8.93 -12.18
CA GLY A 112 4.32 -7.66 -12.85
C GLY A 112 5.01 -6.45 -12.19
N ARG A 113 5.11 -6.43 -10.85
CA ARG A 113 5.84 -5.38 -10.13
C ARG A 113 7.36 -5.45 -10.36
N TYR A 114 7.93 -6.65 -10.51
CA TYR A 114 9.33 -6.82 -10.91
C TYR A 114 9.53 -6.31 -12.33
N LEU A 115 8.67 -6.72 -13.25
CA LEU A 115 8.70 -6.27 -14.64
C LEU A 115 8.62 -4.73 -14.73
N THR A 116 7.73 -4.10 -13.97
CA THR A 116 7.64 -2.63 -13.91
C THR A 116 8.96 -2.01 -13.46
N ALA A 117 9.60 -2.53 -12.41
CA ALA A 117 10.86 -1.99 -11.91
C ALA A 117 11.98 -2.11 -12.96
N ILE A 118 12.08 -3.26 -13.63
CA ILE A 118 13.06 -3.54 -14.68
C ILE A 118 12.79 -2.63 -15.89
N THR A 119 11.55 -2.55 -16.35
CA THR A 119 11.15 -1.71 -17.48
C THR A 119 11.49 -0.25 -17.23
N GLU A 120 11.17 0.28 -16.06
CA GLU A 120 11.45 1.68 -15.71
C GLU A 120 12.94 1.97 -15.59
N LEU A 121 13.75 1.01 -15.12
CA LEU A 121 15.22 1.14 -15.14
C LEU A 121 15.75 1.20 -16.57
N TYR A 122 15.38 0.23 -17.42
CA TYR A 122 15.89 0.19 -18.79
C TYR A 122 15.39 1.34 -19.67
N LYS A 123 14.20 1.87 -19.44
CA LYS A 123 13.76 3.13 -20.04
C LYS A 123 14.71 4.28 -19.71
N TRP A 124 15.08 4.37 -18.44
CA TRP A 124 16.01 5.41 -18.01
C TRP A 124 17.40 5.19 -18.57
N LEU A 125 17.90 3.94 -18.58
CA LEU A 125 19.19 3.58 -19.20
C LEU A 125 19.18 3.92 -20.70
N ALA A 126 18.14 3.55 -21.44
CA ALA A 126 18.05 3.85 -22.87
C ALA A 126 18.07 5.36 -23.20
N ASN A 127 17.67 6.21 -22.26
CA ASN A 127 17.73 7.67 -22.43
C ASN A 127 19.07 8.29 -22.03
N ASN A 128 19.92 7.59 -21.29
CA ASN A 128 21.15 8.14 -20.72
C ASN A 128 22.40 7.33 -21.09
N TYR A 129 22.23 6.06 -21.47
CA TYR A 129 23.30 5.10 -21.75
C TYR A 129 22.88 4.17 -22.89
N GLU A 130 23.81 3.37 -23.38
CA GLU A 130 23.51 2.30 -24.33
C GLU A 130 22.88 1.10 -23.62
N THR A 131 21.92 0.44 -24.28
CA THR A 131 21.25 -0.75 -23.76
C THR A 131 20.81 -1.66 -24.90
N ASN A 132 20.87 -2.98 -24.67
CA ASN A 132 20.41 -3.99 -25.62
C ASN A 132 18.91 -4.33 -25.46
N ILE A 133 18.20 -3.68 -24.54
CA ILE A 133 16.75 -3.82 -24.37
C ILE A 133 16.03 -3.00 -25.44
N THR A 134 15.19 -3.66 -26.21
CA THR A 134 14.33 -3.02 -27.20
C THR A 134 12.93 -2.82 -26.64
N PHE A 135 12.36 -1.66 -26.94
CA PHE A 135 11.01 -1.30 -26.54
C PHE A 135 10.13 -1.22 -27.78
N GLN A 136 8.94 -1.82 -27.71
CA GLN A 136 7.95 -1.64 -28.78
C GLN A 136 7.20 -0.32 -28.55
N THR A 137 7.07 0.45 -29.61
CA THR A 137 6.28 1.67 -29.64
C THR A 137 4.83 1.33 -29.97
N LYS A 138 3.87 1.78 -29.17
CA LYS A 138 2.46 1.77 -29.48
C LYS A 138 2.01 3.18 -29.78
N THR A 139 1.26 3.35 -30.87
CA THR A 139 0.51 4.57 -31.11
C THR A 139 -0.61 4.66 -30.08
N ASP A 140 -0.62 5.70 -29.25
CA ASP A 140 -1.72 5.95 -28.30
C ASP A 140 -2.93 6.48 -29.06
N THR A 141 -3.69 5.54 -29.63
CA THR A 141 -4.89 5.86 -30.40
C THR A 141 -6.03 6.42 -29.56
N TYR A 142 -6.02 6.20 -28.25
CA TYR A 142 -7.15 6.61 -27.41
C TYR A 142 -7.06 8.08 -26.97
N ARG A 143 -5.89 8.55 -26.54
CA ARG A 143 -5.67 9.98 -26.18
C ARG A 143 -5.62 10.88 -27.40
N ALA A 144 -5.06 10.37 -28.49
CA ALA A 144 -4.95 11.12 -29.73
C ALA A 144 -6.29 11.34 -30.46
N ARG A 145 -7.28 10.46 -30.30
CA ARG A 145 -8.61 10.59 -30.97
C ARG A 145 -9.35 11.89 -30.72
N LYS A 146 -9.04 12.60 -29.62
CA LYS A 146 -9.66 13.90 -29.28
C LYS A 146 -8.74 15.10 -29.53
N SER A 147 -7.54 14.86 -30.05
CA SER A 147 -6.55 15.91 -30.29
C SER A 147 -6.58 16.34 -31.75
N PHE A 148 -6.43 17.66 -31.98
CA PHE A 148 -6.15 18.25 -33.30
C PHE A 148 -4.93 17.58 -33.98
N LEU A 149 -3.99 17.03 -33.20
CA LEU A 149 -2.78 16.35 -33.66
C LEU A 149 -2.97 14.83 -33.78
N TYR A 150 -4.20 14.35 -33.95
CA TYR A 150 -4.48 12.91 -34.13
C TYR A 150 -3.67 12.34 -35.32
N GLY A 151 -2.93 11.30 -35.05
CA GLY A 151 -2.04 10.65 -36.02
C GLY A 151 -0.67 11.29 -36.21
N GLN A 152 -0.39 12.43 -35.57
CA GLN A 152 0.91 13.12 -35.63
C GLN A 152 1.71 13.00 -34.32
N ILE A 153 1.05 12.65 -33.21
CA ILE A 153 1.72 12.43 -31.91
C ILE A 153 1.84 10.93 -31.70
N TYR A 154 3.05 10.45 -31.66
CA TYR A 154 3.40 9.09 -31.24
C TYR A 154 3.76 9.15 -29.76
N SER A 155 2.90 8.60 -28.90
CA SER A 155 3.32 8.29 -27.53
C SER A 155 4.11 6.99 -27.54
N TYR A 156 5.33 7.03 -27.06
CA TYR A 156 6.14 5.85 -26.89
C TYR A 156 5.59 5.08 -25.68
N ASP A 157 4.74 4.08 -25.95
CA ASP A 157 4.27 3.17 -24.90
C ASP A 157 5.29 2.03 -24.74
N TYR A 158 6.21 2.25 -23.84
CA TYR A 158 7.27 1.30 -23.51
C TYR A 158 6.76 0.08 -22.68
N GLN A 159 5.49 -0.30 -22.79
CA GLN A 159 4.92 -1.34 -21.93
C GLN A 159 5.39 -2.77 -22.26
N TYR A 160 6.03 -3.00 -23.41
CA TYR A 160 6.30 -4.35 -23.88
C TYR A 160 7.78 -4.70 -23.97
N ILE A 161 8.40 -4.95 -22.83
CA ILE A 161 9.65 -5.72 -22.79
C ILE A 161 9.39 -7.20 -23.10
N LEU A 162 8.19 -7.69 -22.77
CA LEU A 162 7.74 -9.04 -23.07
C LEU A 162 6.88 -9.05 -24.34
N ASP A 163 7.08 -10.07 -25.19
CA ASP A 163 6.24 -10.28 -26.39
C ASP A 163 4.77 -10.64 -26.04
N SER A 164 4.50 -10.97 -24.79
CA SER A 164 3.19 -11.38 -24.29
C SER A 164 2.89 -10.74 -22.93
N SER A 165 1.62 -10.52 -22.67
CA SER A 165 1.16 -10.09 -21.35
C SER A 165 1.27 -11.23 -20.32
N LEU A 166 1.54 -10.87 -19.06
CA LEU A 166 1.48 -11.85 -17.97
C LEU A 166 0.06 -12.41 -17.83
N PRO A 167 -0.07 -13.71 -17.50
CA PRO A 167 -1.37 -14.32 -17.27
C PRO A 167 -2.17 -13.56 -16.21
N ARG A 168 -3.46 -13.34 -16.45
CA ARG A 168 -4.36 -12.78 -15.45
C ARG A 168 -4.77 -13.90 -14.51
N GLN A 169 -4.16 -13.97 -13.34
CA GLN A 169 -4.59 -14.88 -12.28
C GLN A 169 -5.45 -14.13 -11.27
N LYS A 170 -6.57 -14.75 -10.88
CA LYS A 170 -7.32 -14.27 -9.71
C LYS A 170 -6.47 -14.47 -8.47
N SER A 171 -6.46 -13.48 -7.57
CA SER A 171 -5.80 -13.63 -6.28
C SER A 171 -6.38 -14.85 -5.55
N ARG A 172 -5.53 -15.80 -5.15
CA ARG A 172 -5.94 -16.98 -4.37
C ARG A 172 -6.10 -16.68 -2.88
N ARG A 173 -5.62 -15.50 -2.43
CA ARG A 173 -5.70 -15.14 -1.00
C ARG A 173 -7.00 -14.44 -0.72
N GLU A 174 -7.89 -15.14 -0.07
CA GLU A 174 -9.05 -14.52 0.55
C GLU A 174 -8.62 -13.68 1.76
N TYR A 175 -9.19 -12.50 1.89
CA TYR A 175 -9.01 -11.63 3.05
C TYR A 175 -10.31 -10.88 3.32
N ILE A 176 -10.50 -10.49 4.56
CA ILE A 176 -11.63 -9.65 4.95
C ILE A 176 -11.39 -8.26 4.35
N LYS A 177 -12.19 -7.92 3.36
CA LYS A 177 -12.06 -6.66 2.64
C LYS A 177 -12.65 -5.50 3.43
N TRP A 178 -13.76 -5.75 4.10
CA TRP A 178 -14.42 -4.89 5.08
C TRP A 178 -14.98 -5.78 6.19
N TYR A 179 -15.03 -5.24 7.39
CA TYR A 179 -15.52 -5.96 8.57
C TYR A 179 -17.03 -5.89 8.66
N SER A 180 -17.67 -7.00 9.03
CA SER A 180 -19.03 -7.03 9.56
C SER A 180 -19.05 -6.46 10.99
N ASP A 181 -20.24 -6.10 11.50
CA ASP A 181 -20.39 -5.61 12.88
C ASP A 181 -19.87 -6.64 13.88
N ALA A 182 -20.23 -7.92 13.72
CA ALA A 182 -19.75 -9.00 14.57
C ALA A 182 -18.21 -9.12 14.57
N GLU A 183 -17.55 -8.91 13.44
CA GLU A 183 -16.07 -8.93 13.35
C GLU A 183 -15.45 -7.68 13.99
N LYS A 184 -16.11 -6.50 13.86
CA LYS A 184 -15.67 -5.26 14.55
C LYS A 184 -15.74 -5.45 16.06
N ASP A 185 -16.87 -5.94 16.57
CA ASP A 185 -17.10 -6.16 18.00
C ASP A 185 -16.15 -7.21 18.57
N ALA A 186 -15.96 -8.32 17.84
CA ALA A 186 -15.01 -9.36 18.22
C ALA A 186 -13.57 -8.83 18.31
N LEU A 187 -13.14 -7.99 17.38
CA LEU A 187 -11.81 -7.39 17.45
C LEU A 187 -11.70 -6.37 18.60
N CYS A 188 -12.68 -5.46 18.74
CA CYS A 188 -12.67 -4.44 19.79
C CYS A 188 -12.61 -5.06 21.20
N SER A 189 -13.35 -6.15 21.44
CA SER A 189 -13.38 -6.83 22.74
C SER A 189 -12.10 -7.63 23.08
N HIS A 190 -11.21 -7.85 22.12
CA HIS A 190 -9.99 -8.65 22.30
C HIS A 190 -8.67 -7.87 22.18
N PHE A 191 -8.72 -6.54 22.07
CA PHE A 191 -7.52 -5.73 22.25
C PHE A 191 -7.10 -5.71 23.73
N GLU A 192 -5.78 -5.78 23.96
CA GLU A 192 -5.22 -5.82 25.34
C GLU A 192 -4.99 -4.42 25.91
N THR A 193 -4.89 -3.41 25.04
CA THR A 193 -4.61 -2.04 25.44
C THR A 193 -5.60 -1.06 24.80
N LEU A 194 -5.88 0.02 25.48
CA LEU A 194 -6.69 1.12 24.95
C LEU A 194 -6.08 1.72 23.68
N ARG A 195 -4.73 1.78 23.64
CA ARG A 195 -3.99 2.22 22.45
C ARG A 195 -4.36 1.40 21.22
N ASP A 196 -4.31 0.07 21.33
CA ASP A 196 -4.46 -0.82 20.18
C ASP A 196 -5.89 -0.79 19.64
N GLU A 197 -6.87 -0.73 20.54
CA GLU A 197 -8.27 -0.54 20.20
C GLU A 197 -8.50 0.83 19.55
N ALA A 198 -7.93 1.91 20.10
CA ALA A 198 -8.09 3.25 19.54
C ALA A 198 -7.50 3.34 18.12
N VAL A 199 -6.32 2.77 17.87
CA VAL A 199 -5.74 2.68 16.53
C VAL A 199 -6.68 1.96 15.57
N PHE A 200 -7.27 0.83 15.98
CA PHE A 200 -8.22 0.08 15.16
C PHE A 200 -9.48 0.92 14.86
N ARG A 201 -10.11 1.48 15.87
CA ARG A 201 -11.33 2.29 15.73
C ARG A 201 -11.11 3.52 14.84
N ILE A 202 -9.95 4.20 14.92
CA ILE A 202 -9.62 5.29 13.98
C ILE A 202 -9.53 4.77 12.53
N THR A 203 -9.05 3.55 12.29
CA THR A 203 -9.09 3.01 10.93
C THR A 203 -10.52 2.78 10.43
N LEU A 204 -11.46 2.47 11.35
CA LEU A 204 -12.90 2.37 11.05
C LEU A 204 -13.51 3.74 10.71
N GLU A 205 -12.92 4.86 11.16
CA GLU A 205 -13.29 6.21 10.72
C GLU A 205 -12.65 6.61 9.37
N GLY A 206 -12.14 5.64 8.63
CA GLY A 206 -11.67 5.82 7.25
C GLY A 206 -10.22 6.26 7.11
N PHE A 207 -9.43 6.25 8.17
CA PHE A 207 -8.01 6.59 8.09
C PHE A 207 -7.15 5.44 7.52
N ARG A 208 -6.09 5.78 6.80
CA ARG A 208 -5.04 4.81 6.48
C ARG A 208 -4.20 4.55 7.72
N ILE A 209 -3.74 3.31 7.88
CA ILE A 209 -2.92 2.96 9.05
C ILE A 209 -1.67 3.85 9.17
N ASP A 210 -1.05 4.23 8.05
CA ASP A 210 0.11 5.11 8.06
C ASP A 210 -0.27 6.54 8.53
N GLU A 211 -1.48 7.01 8.22
CA GLU A 211 -2.03 8.27 8.72
C GLU A 211 -2.21 8.20 10.24
N VAL A 212 -2.78 7.10 10.75
CA VAL A 212 -3.01 6.87 12.18
C VAL A 212 -1.68 6.82 12.95
N LEU A 213 -0.73 6.00 12.49
CA LEU A 213 0.54 5.81 13.19
C LEU A 213 1.49 7.01 13.10
N SER A 214 1.28 7.92 12.13
CA SER A 214 2.05 9.17 12.02
C SER A 214 1.35 10.38 12.65
N MET A 215 0.20 10.17 13.28
CA MET A 215 -0.59 11.23 13.88
C MET A 215 0.12 11.83 15.08
N GLN A 216 0.11 13.15 15.17
CA GLN A 216 0.69 13.87 16.31
C GLN A 216 -0.38 14.27 17.30
N LEU A 217 -0.04 14.30 18.57
CA LEU A 217 -0.95 14.61 19.68
C LEU A 217 -1.63 15.97 19.49
N GLN A 218 -0.88 16.99 19.03
CA GLN A 218 -1.38 18.35 18.81
C GLN A 218 -2.52 18.45 17.76
N TYR A 219 -2.72 17.42 16.93
CA TYR A 219 -3.78 17.41 15.92
C TYR A 219 -5.03 16.65 16.35
N TYR A 220 -5.07 16.18 17.59
CA TYR A 220 -6.28 15.69 18.23
C TYR A 220 -6.87 16.79 19.12
N ASN A 221 -8.11 17.19 18.86
CA ASN A 221 -8.85 18.15 19.68
C ASN A 221 -9.97 17.43 20.43
N PRO A 222 -9.82 17.15 21.74
CA PRO A 222 -10.84 16.44 22.52
C PRO A 222 -12.11 17.27 22.75
N VAL A 223 -12.03 18.62 22.72
CA VAL A 223 -13.19 19.50 22.94
C VAL A 223 -14.07 19.54 21.69
N GLU A 224 -13.48 19.71 20.53
CA GLU A 224 -14.19 19.69 19.24
C GLU A 224 -14.45 18.26 18.73
N GLN A 225 -13.94 17.24 19.42
CA GLN A 225 -14.00 15.83 18.99
C GLN A 225 -13.51 15.64 17.57
N THR A 226 -12.40 16.28 17.22
CA THR A 226 -11.85 16.23 15.87
C THR A 226 -10.40 15.75 15.85
N ILE A 227 -10.03 15.16 14.71
CA ILE A 227 -8.66 14.72 14.47
C ILE A 227 -8.23 15.07 13.02
N ARG A 228 -6.94 15.39 12.85
CA ARG A 228 -6.38 15.80 11.56
C ARG A 228 -5.19 14.93 11.18
N PRO A 229 -5.23 14.19 10.05
CA PRO A 229 -4.06 13.45 9.59
C PRO A 229 -3.01 14.41 9.02
N THR A 230 -1.75 14.19 9.36
CA THR A 230 -0.62 15.01 8.91
C THR A 230 0.05 14.48 7.64
N ARG A 231 -0.13 13.20 7.33
CA ARG A 231 0.49 12.55 6.17
C ARG A 231 -0.54 11.80 5.34
N SER A 232 -0.51 11.96 4.02
CA SER A 232 -1.12 11.02 3.09
C SER A 232 -0.05 10.31 2.29
N LYS A 233 -0.33 9.06 1.91
CA LYS A 233 0.52 8.25 1.06
C LYS A 233 0.87 9.01 -0.23
N GLY A 234 2.15 9.31 -0.45
CA GLY A 234 2.64 9.93 -1.69
C GLY A 234 2.94 11.43 -1.65
N LYS A 235 2.76 12.11 -0.51
CA LYS A 235 3.23 13.48 -0.35
C LYS A 235 4.20 13.56 0.83
N GLN A 236 5.48 13.52 0.56
CA GLN A 236 6.42 14.28 1.39
C GLN A 236 6.18 15.75 1.04
N SER A 237 5.65 16.51 1.98
CA SER A 237 5.51 17.97 1.88
C SER A 237 6.85 18.70 2.00
N ALA A 238 7.93 18.07 1.56
CA ALA A 238 9.28 18.63 1.60
C ALA A 238 9.47 19.89 0.72
N ARG A 239 8.46 20.27 -0.06
CA ARG A 239 8.58 21.42 -0.98
C ARG A 239 7.82 22.68 -0.57
N THR A 240 6.97 22.67 0.44
CA THR A 240 6.14 23.85 0.72
C THR A 240 6.12 24.30 2.16
N GLY A 241 6.80 23.62 3.10
CA GLY A 241 6.85 24.06 4.51
C GLY A 241 5.47 24.30 5.17
N ARG A 242 4.40 23.90 4.52
CA ARG A 242 3.04 23.95 5.03
C ARG A 242 2.58 22.53 5.29
N ASP A 243 2.58 22.14 6.54
CA ASP A 243 1.77 21.03 7.05
C ASP A 243 0.29 21.40 6.82
N ASN A 244 -0.19 21.14 5.61
CA ASN A 244 -1.59 21.35 5.33
C ASN A 244 -2.34 20.12 5.83
N PRO A 245 -3.11 20.21 6.91
CA PRO A 245 -3.94 19.13 7.37
C PRO A 245 -4.87 18.77 6.22
N LEU A 246 -4.77 17.53 5.73
CA LEU A 246 -5.43 17.09 4.51
C LEU A 246 -6.95 17.09 4.66
N ARG A 247 -7.44 16.96 5.88
CA ARG A 247 -8.87 16.96 6.24
C ARG A 247 -9.01 17.04 7.75
N VAL A 248 -10.15 17.53 8.20
CA VAL A 248 -10.61 17.43 9.58
C VAL A 248 -11.68 16.36 9.63
N VAL A 249 -11.57 15.43 10.56
CA VAL A 249 -12.55 14.35 10.74
C VAL A 249 -13.13 14.45 12.14
N ALA A 250 -14.45 14.55 12.23
CA ALA A 250 -15.15 14.42 13.50
C ALA A 250 -15.14 12.96 13.94
N LEU A 251 -14.89 12.75 15.23
CA LEU A 251 -14.85 11.42 15.84
C LEU A 251 -16.09 11.20 16.70
N PRO A 252 -16.59 9.95 16.78
CA PRO A 252 -17.62 9.58 17.75
C PRO A 252 -17.16 9.85 19.18
N SER A 253 -18.08 10.27 20.05
CA SER A 253 -17.78 10.60 21.46
C SER A 253 -17.12 9.42 22.19
N GLU A 254 -17.59 8.21 21.97
CA GLU A 254 -17.02 6.99 22.56
C GLU A 254 -15.53 6.78 22.18
N LEU A 255 -15.18 7.10 20.93
CA LEU A 255 -13.78 7.02 20.47
C LEU A 255 -12.93 8.13 21.09
N CYS A 256 -13.49 9.31 21.29
CA CYS A 256 -12.82 10.39 22.00
C CYS A 256 -12.58 10.04 23.47
N GLU A 257 -13.55 9.44 24.16
CA GLU A 257 -13.40 8.94 25.53
C GLU A 257 -12.29 7.88 25.62
N LEU A 258 -12.27 6.92 24.68
CA LEU A 258 -11.22 5.91 24.60
C LEU A 258 -9.83 6.53 24.39
N LEU A 259 -9.70 7.53 23.52
CA LEU A 259 -8.46 8.25 23.26
C LEU A 259 -8.02 9.03 24.50
N ASN A 260 -8.94 9.73 25.15
CA ASN A 260 -8.62 10.50 26.37
C ASN A 260 -8.14 9.57 27.49
N ARG A 261 -8.81 8.43 27.68
CA ARG A 261 -8.36 7.42 28.67
C ARG A 261 -6.97 6.89 28.32
N TYR A 262 -6.72 6.54 27.05
CA TYR A 262 -5.40 6.10 26.61
C TYR A 262 -4.32 7.14 26.89
N ILE A 263 -4.56 8.41 26.56
CA ILE A 263 -3.61 9.52 26.76
C ILE A 263 -3.31 9.71 28.23
N GLN A 264 -4.35 9.71 29.08
CA GLN A 264 -4.23 10.00 30.52
C GLN A 264 -3.70 8.81 31.35
N THR A 265 -3.73 7.60 30.80
CA THR A 265 -3.29 6.39 31.50
C THR A 265 -2.08 5.75 30.84
N GLU A 266 -2.29 4.87 29.86
CA GLU A 266 -1.25 4.04 29.26
C GLU A 266 -0.11 4.87 28.64
N ARG A 267 -0.46 5.93 27.91
CA ARG A 267 0.53 6.80 27.28
C ARG A 267 1.36 7.56 28.31
N MET A 268 0.69 8.18 29.29
CA MET A 268 1.35 8.93 30.36
C MET A 268 2.30 8.02 31.18
N ILE A 269 1.88 6.80 31.50
CA ILE A 269 2.73 5.83 32.21
C ILE A 269 3.96 5.50 31.37
N ALA A 270 3.79 5.19 30.08
CA ALA A 270 4.91 4.84 29.20
C ALA A 270 5.91 6.00 29.00
N GLU A 271 5.45 7.24 28.94
CA GLU A 271 6.32 8.43 28.88
C GLU A 271 7.09 8.64 30.18
N ASN A 272 6.42 8.50 31.32
CA ASN A 272 7.06 8.64 32.64
C ASN A 272 8.12 7.55 32.89
N GLU A 273 7.81 6.29 32.53
CA GLU A 273 8.74 5.18 32.71
C GLU A 273 9.95 5.25 31.77
N SER A 274 9.75 5.68 30.52
CA SER A 274 10.82 5.77 29.54
C SER A 274 11.61 7.08 29.59
N GLY A 275 11.05 8.12 30.19
CA GLY A 275 11.59 9.50 30.16
C GLY A 275 11.51 10.14 28.76
N ILE A 276 10.77 9.54 27.80
CA ILE A 276 10.64 10.04 26.44
C ILE A 276 9.27 10.71 26.27
N ILE A 277 9.26 12.01 26.05
CA ILE A 277 8.05 12.75 25.64
C ILE A 277 7.97 12.72 24.13
N SER A 278 6.87 12.17 23.60
CA SER A 278 6.69 11.98 22.16
C SER A 278 5.63 12.92 21.60
N ASP A 279 5.92 13.54 20.45
CA ASP A 279 4.91 14.31 19.71
C ASP A 279 3.85 13.42 19.06
N PHE A 280 4.14 12.13 18.88
CA PHE A 280 3.22 11.19 18.25
C PHE A 280 2.10 10.78 19.21
N LEU A 281 0.87 10.68 18.67
CA LEU A 281 -0.29 10.25 19.44
C LEU A 281 -0.12 8.79 19.94
N PHE A 282 0.34 7.88 19.09
CA PHE A 282 0.49 6.46 19.40
C PHE A 282 1.95 6.07 19.59
N ILE A 283 2.28 5.62 20.79
CA ILE A 283 3.64 5.22 21.20
C ILE A 283 3.70 3.76 21.64
N ASN A 284 4.89 3.19 21.70
CA ASN A 284 5.12 1.86 22.23
C ASN A 284 4.94 1.88 23.75
N LEU A 285 4.13 0.96 24.26
CA LEU A 285 3.83 0.82 25.71
C LEU A 285 4.69 -0.25 26.39
N GLN A 286 5.25 -1.17 25.59
CA GLN A 286 6.03 -2.29 26.13
C GLN A 286 7.32 -1.78 26.77
N ARG A 287 7.65 -2.32 27.94
CA ARG A 287 8.87 -2.01 28.72
C ARG A 287 10.10 -2.60 28.04
N ASP A 288 10.54 -1.99 26.98
CA ASP A 288 11.77 -2.28 26.25
C ASP A 288 12.43 -0.99 25.75
N ASN A 289 13.52 -1.11 25.01
CA ASN A 289 14.25 0.02 24.42
C ASN A 289 13.42 0.89 23.42
N ALA A 290 12.21 0.47 23.10
CA ALA A 290 11.30 1.20 22.22
C ALA A 290 10.16 1.90 22.97
N GLN A 291 10.02 1.70 24.30
CA GLN A 291 8.98 2.34 25.10
C GLN A 291 9.04 3.89 24.93
N GLY A 292 7.91 4.53 24.84
CA GLY A 292 7.79 5.97 24.59
C GLY A 292 8.05 6.40 23.14
N LYS A 293 8.69 5.57 22.31
CA LYS A 293 8.92 5.87 20.89
C LYS A 293 7.69 5.60 20.04
N PRO A 294 7.55 6.26 18.86
CA PRO A 294 6.38 6.07 17.98
C PRO A 294 6.11 4.61 17.64
N LEU A 295 4.83 4.22 17.67
CA LEU A 295 4.38 2.88 17.29
C LEU A 295 4.61 2.64 15.79
N ARG A 296 5.34 1.58 15.43
CA ARG A 296 5.67 1.25 14.04
C ARG A 296 4.63 0.32 13.44
N TYR A 297 4.43 0.44 12.14
CA TYR A 297 3.50 -0.40 11.36
C TYR A 297 3.68 -1.90 11.61
N GLY A 298 4.91 -2.40 11.58
CA GLY A 298 5.19 -3.83 11.81
C GLY A 298 4.73 -4.33 13.17
N ASN A 299 4.94 -3.51 14.21
CA ASN A 299 4.52 -3.83 15.58
C ASN A 299 2.99 -3.86 15.68
N TYR A 300 2.31 -2.82 15.17
CA TYR A 300 0.86 -2.78 15.19
C TYR A 300 0.23 -3.90 14.36
N TYR A 301 0.80 -4.22 13.20
CA TYR A 301 0.29 -5.32 12.37
C TYR A 301 0.39 -6.68 13.07
N ALA A 302 1.46 -6.91 13.81
CA ALA A 302 1.59 -8.11 14.64
C ALA A 302 0.58 -8.15 15.80
N ILE A 303 0.32 -7.00 16.43
CA ILE A 303 -0.71 -6.85 17.47
C ILE A 303 -2.10 -7.16 16.90
N LEU A 304 -2.46 -6.56 15.79
CA LEU A 304 -3.76 -6.78 15.13
C LEU A 304 -3.97 -8.27 14.78
N LYS A 305 -2.93 -8.94 14.31
CA LYS A 305 -3.01 -10.39 14.02
C LYS A 305 -3.22 -11.23 15.27
N ARG A 306 -2.53 -10.93 16.37
CA ARG A 306 -2.75 -11.62 17.65
C ARG A 306 -4.14 -11.35 18.20
N CYS A 307 -4.63 -10.12 18.11
CA CYS A 307 -5.99 -9.76 18.46
C CYS A 307 -7.01 -10.59 17.66
N ALA A 308 -6.84 -10.67 16.34
CA ALA A 308 -7.70 -11.47 15.49
C ALA A 308 -7.71 -12.96 15.87
N GLN A 309 -6.57 -13.52 16.23
CA GLN A 309 -6.47 -14.90 16.69
C GLN A 309 -7.25 -15.11 17.99
N ARG A 310 -7.16 -14.19 18.95
CA ARG A 310 -7.93 -14.26 20.20
C ARG A 310 -9.43 -14.10 19.96
N ALA A 311 -9.79 -13.27 18.99
CA ALA A 311 -11.19 -13.06 18.58
C ALA A 311 -11.76 -14.22 17.73
N GLY A 312 -11.02 -15.32 17.55
CA GLY A 312 -11.47 -16.46 16.74
C GLY A 312 -11.48 -16.19 15.24
N LEU A 313 -10.87 -15.09 14.79
CA LEU A 313 -10.75 -14.73 13.37
C LEU A 313 -9.43 -15.24 12.80
N SER A 314 -9.43 -15.61 11.51
CA SER A 314 -8.21 -16.04 10.84
C SER A 314 -7.22 -14.86 10.69
N PRO A 315 -6.03 -14.88 11.33
CA PRO A 315 -5.06 -13.79 11.24
C PRO A 315 -4.60 -13.53 9.81
N GLU A 316 -4.62 -14.54 8.95
CA GLU A 316 -4.20 -14.42 7.56
C GLU A 316 -5.15 -13.57 6.73
N LYS A 317 -6.43 -13.55 7.10
CA LYS A 317 -7.47 -12.77 6.41
C LYS A 317 -7.50 -11.31 6.85
N ILE A 318 -6.91 -10.96 7.99
CA ILE A 318 -6.93 -9.60 8.54
C ILE A 318 -5.94 -8.68 7.82
N ARG A 319 -6.39 -7.47 7.50
CA ARG A 319 -5.60 -6.42 6.86
C ARG A 319 -5.84 -5.08 7.57
N THR A 320 -4.80 -4.27 7.70
CA THR A 320 -4.92 -2.93 8.28
C THR A 320 -5.73 -1.95 7.42
N HIS A 321 -5.93 -2.26 6.14
CA HIS A 321 -6.72 -1.43 5.23
C HIS A 321 -8.22 -1.74 5.30
N SER A 322 -8.59 -2.88 5.89
CA SER A 322 -10.00 -3.33 5.96
C SER A 322 -10.90 -2.36 6.74
N GLY A 323 -10.39 -1.75 7.83
CA GLY A 323 -11.15 -0.74 8.58
C GLY A 323 -11.58 0.44 7.70
N ARG A 324 -10.65 1.00 6.94
CA ARG A 324 -10.98 2.09 5.98
C ARG A 324 -11.95 1.61 4.89
N SER A 325 -11.79 0.38 4.41
CA SER A 325 -12.71 -0.18 3.42
C SER A 325 -14.12 -0.37 3.99
N THR A 326 -14.23 -0.70 5.28
CA THR A 326 -15.51 -0.78 6.01
C THR A 326 -16.23 0.57 5.96
N LYS A 327 -15.53 1.66 6.33
CA LYS A 327 -16.13 3.00 6.32
C LYS A 327 -16.59 3.43 4.92
N VAL A 328 -15.85 3.09 3.87
CA VAL A 328 -16.27 3.37 2.49
C VAL A 328 -17.58 2.65 2.17
N MET A 329 -17.70 1.38 2.58
CA MET A 329 -18.92 0.62 2.32
C MET A 329 -20.11 1.19 3.12
N GLU A 330 -19.91 1.60 4.38
CA GLU A 330 -20.93 2.27 5.18
C GLU A 330 -21.46 3.55 4.49
N TYR A 331 -20.55 4.39 3.94
CA TYR A 331 -20.95 5.58 3.19
C TYR A 331 -21.71 5.27 1.91
N LEU A 332 -21.29 4.23 1.16
CA LEU A 332 -21.97 3.84 -0.07
C LEU A 332 -23.34 3.21 0.21
N GLU A 333 -23.47 2.45 1.29
CA GLU A 333 -24.74 1.91 1.73
C GLU A 333 -25.68 3.03 2.19
N HIS A 334 -25.20 3.95 3.01
CA HIS A 334 -25.94 5.12 3.46
C HIS A 334 -26.42 5.99 2.31
N GLN A 335 -25.56 6.23 1.29
CA GLN A 335 -25.92 6.96 0.07
C GLN A 335 -27.14 6.37 -0.66
N VAL A 336 -27.29 5.03 -0.60
CA VAL A 336 -28.41 4.33 -1.25
C VAL A 336 -29.65 4.31 -0.38
N LEU A 337 -29.47 4.11 0.93
CA LEU A 337 -30.59 3.97 1.87
C LEU A 337 -31.18 5.32 2.29
N HIS A 338 -30.35 6.37 2.33
CA HIS A 338 -30.68 7.71 2.80
C HIS A 338 -30.19 8.78 1.81
N PRO A 339 -30.78 8.81 0.60
CA PRO A 339 -30.37 9.79 -0.43
C PRO A 339 -30.64 11.25 -0.02
N GLU A 340 -31.56 11.47 0.93
CA GLU A 340 -31.89 12.77 1.53
C GLU A 340 -30.74 13.42 2.28
N ASP A 341 -29.80 12.63 2.81
CA ASP A 341 -28.64 13.13 3.56
C ASP A 341 -27.54 13.75 2.67
N GLY A 342 -27.70 13.69 1.35
CA GLY A 342 -26.85 14.39 0.40
C GLY A 342 -25.42 13.84 0.29
N ILE A 343 -25.18 12.61 0.72
CA ILE A 343 -23.88 11.95 0.56
C ILE A 343 -23.65 11.63 -0.92
N THR A 344 -22.88 12.46 -1.59
CA THR A 344 -22.49 12.25 -2.98
C THR A 344 -21.11 11.58 -3.09
N ASP A 345 -20.75 11.11 -4.28
CA ASP A 345 -19.40 10.62 -4.55
C ASP A 345 -18.32 11.65 -4.24
N ALA A 346 -18.61 12.92 -4.53
CA ALA A 346 -17.70 14.01 -4.24
C ALA A 346 -17.45 14.12 -2.71
N VAL A 347 -18.50 14.01 -1.90
CA VAL A 347 -18.40 13.99 -0.44
C VAL A 347 -17.57 12.81 0.03
N ILE A 348 -17.83 11.61 -0.52
CA ILE A 348 -17.06 10.41 -0.18
C ILE A 348 -15.59 10.62 -0.57
N MET A 349 -15.30 11.08 -1.79
CA MET A 349 -13.94 11.32 -2.24
C MET A 349 -13.18 12.30 -1.35
N GLU A 350 -13.81 13.39 -0.96
CA GLU A 350 -13.23 14.40 -0.06
C GLU A 350 -12.99 13.82 1.33
N SER A 351 -14.00 13.13 1.91
CA SER A 351 -13.90 12.49 3.23
C SER A 351 -12.76 11.50 3.33
N PHE A 352 -12.41 10.82 2.24
CA PHE A 352 -11.30 9.86 2.19
C PHE A 352 -10.01 10.46 1.59
N GLY A 353 -10.00 11.72 1.17
CA GLY A 353 -8.86 12.36 0.52
C GLY A 353 -8.46 11.63 -0.77
N TRP A 354 -9.42 11.25 -1.60
CA TRP A 354 -9.19 10.64 -2.91
C TRP A 354 -9.17 11.70 -4.01
N ARG A 355 -8.23 11.58 -4.95
CA ARG A 355 -8.09 12.48 -6.09
C ARG A 355 -8.72 11.95 -7.37
N SER A 356 -8.93 10.64 -7.45
CA SER A 356 -9.45 9.97 -8.64
C SER A 356 -10.71 9.21 -8.28
N ALA A 357 -11.74 9.37 -9.11
CA ALA A 357 -12.97 8.61 -9.05
C ALA A 357 -12.75 7.09 -9.21
N GLU A 358 -11.65 6.67 -9.82
CA GLU A 358 -11.29 5.24 -9.92
C GLU A 358 -11.18 4.56 -8.55
N SER A 359 -10.84 5.33 -7.51
CA SER A 359 -10.74 4.81 -6.14
C SER A 359 -12.07 4.32 -5.59
N ILE A 360 -13.19 4.93 -5.96
CA ILE A 360 -14.53 4.57 -5.47
C ILE A 360 -15.18 3.49 -6.34
N VAL A 361 -14.88 3.45 -7.66
CA VAL A 361 -15.51 2.52 -8.61
C VAL A 361 -15.44 1.06 -8.15
N HIS A 362 -14.31 0.67 -7.57
CA HIS A 362 -14.10 -0.68 -7.08
C HIS A 362 -15.06 -1.08 -5.96
N TYR A 363 -15.36 -0.16 -5.04
CA TYR A 363 -16.32 -0.37 -3.95
C TYR A 363 -17.76 -0.32 -4.47
N ARG A 364 -18.05 0.63 -5.36
CA ARG A 364 -19.37 0.79 -5.99
C ARG A 364 -19.79 -0.45 -6.77
N ASN A 365 -18.92 -1.01 -7.58
CA ASN A 365 -19.23 -2.23 -8.33
C ASN A 365 -19.64 -3.38 -7.41
N HIS A 366 -19.01 -3.51 -6.24
CA HIS A 366 -19.41 -4.50 -5.25
C HIS A 366 -20.75 -4.15 -4.61
N ASN A 367 -20.95 -2.92 -4.17
CA ASN A 367 -22.20 -2.46 -3.57
C ASN A 367 -23.37 -2.67 -4.53
N ASN A 368 -23.22 -2.33 -5.81
CA ASN A 368 -24.23 -2.56 -6.84
C ASN A 368 -24.59 -4.04 -6.99
N GLN A 369 -23.60 -4.96 -6.88
CA GLN A 369 -23.86 -6.40 -6.90
C GLN A 369 -24.67 -6.86 -5.70
N VAL A 370 -24.36 -6.36 -4.50
CA VAL A 370 -25.08 -6.68 -3.26
C VAL A 370 -26.51 -6.17 -3.34
N ILE A 371 -26.71 -4.93 -3.79
CA ILE A 371 -28.04 -4.32 -3.97
C ILE A 371 -28.85 -5.10 -5.00
N ALA A 372 -28.28 -5.41 -6.15
CA ALA A 372 -28.94 -6.18 -7.19
C ALA A 372 -29.41 -7.55 -6.67
N LYS A 373 -28.57 -8.24 -5.92
CA LYS A 373 -28.91 -9.51 -5.29
C LYS A 373 -30.07 -9.34 -4.32
N ALA A 374 -30.03 -8.36 -3.41
CA ALA A 374 -31.08 -8.10 -2.44
C ALA A 374 -32.43 -7.74 -3.10
N VAL A 375 -32.40 -6.96 -4.18
CA VAL A 375 -33.61 -6.64 -4.95
C VAL A 375 -34.18 -7.90 -5.62
N MET A 376 -33.34 -8.74 -6.22
CA MET A 376 -33.80 -10.00 -6.82
C MET A 376 -34.43 -10.93 -5.78
N GLU A 377 -33.82 -11.07 -4.60
CA GLU A 377 -34.38 -11.87 -3.51
C GLU A 377 -35.74 -11.36 -3.05
N LYS A 378 -35.91 -10.02 -2.92
CA LYS A 378 -37.21 -9.40 -2.61
C LYS A 378 -38.28 -9.68 -3.68
N LEU A 379 -37.89 -9.60 -4.96
CA LEU A 379 -38.80 -9.90 -6.06
C LEU A 379 -39.20 -11.36 -6.09
N HIS A 380 -38.31 -12.29 -5.79
CA HIS A 380 -38.64 -13.72 -5.70
C HIS A 380 -39.60 -14.01 -4.55
N ARG A 381 -39.40 -13.42 -3.36
CA ARG A 381 -40.32 -13.56 -2.21
C ARG A 381 -41.71 -13.02 -2.52
N LYS A 382 -41.82 -11.89 -3.23
CA LYS A 382 -43.11 -11.34 -3.64
C LYS A 382 -43.87 -12.23 -4.65
N LYS A 383 -43.13 -12.95 -5.53
CA LYS A 383 -43.73 -13.89 -6.49
C LYS A 383 -44.17 -15.22 -5.84
N GLY A 384 -43.46 -15.66 -4.80
CA GLY A 384 -43.79 -16.88 -4.06
C GLY A 384 -44.96 -16.71 -3.07
N GLY A 385 -45.24 -15.47 -2.61
CA GLY A 385 -46.37 -15.19 -1.70
C GLY A 385 -47.66 -14.74 -2.39
N ALA A 386 -47.70 -14.78 -3.72
CA ALA A 386 -48.92 -14.44 -4.50
C ALA A 386 -49.68 -15.69 -4.99
N ASN A 387 -49.28 -16.91 -4.56
CA ASN A 387 -49.86 -18.20 -4.95
C ASN A 387 -50.45 -18.96 -3.73
N ASP A 388 -50.72 -18.29 -2.61
CA ASP A 388 -51.51 -18.86 -1.49
C ASP A 388 -52.84 -18.14 -1.36
#